data_696b3db1280a0d2d736afaa2d7b714a8
#
_entry.id   696b3db1280a0d2d736afaa2d7b714a8
#
_cell.length_a   1.000
_cell.length_b   1.000
_cell.length_c   1.000
_cell.angle_alpha   90.00
_cell.angle_beta   90.00
_cell.angle_gamma   90.00
#
_symmetry.space_group_name_H-M   'P 1'
#
loop_
_entity.id
_entity.type
_entity.pdbx_description
1 polymer ?
#
loop_
_entity_poly.entity_id
_entity_poly.type
_entity_poly.pdbx_seq_one_letter_code
_entity_poly.pdbx_strand_id
1 'polypeptide(L)'
;MCEKLFIFDTTLRDGEQVPGCQLNTTEKIEVAKLLESLGVDIIEAGFPISSPGDFNSVLEISKAVSAPTICALTRAVKKDIDVAADALRLAKHKRIHTGIGVSPQHIYDKLRSTPEKIIESAVEAVKYAKRYVEDVEFYAEDAGRADPEYLARVIEAVIAAGATVVNIPDTTGYCLPHEYGA
;
A
#
# COMPACT_ATOMS: atom_id res chain seq x y z
N MET A 1 18.65 20.27 10.79
CA MET A 1 17.49 19.57 11.41
C MET A 1 17.57 18.14 10.96
N CYS A 2 17.52 17.17 11.88
CA CYS A 2 17.41 15.75 11.47
C CYS A 2 15.99 15.52 10.95
N GLU A 3 15.87 15.00 9.73
CA GLU A 3 14.60 14.54 9.21
C GLU A 3 14.17 13.27 9.96
N LYS A 4 12.87 13.14 10.24
CA LYS A 4 12.33 11.94 10.90
C LYS A 4 12.28 10.81 9.87
N LEU A 5 12.88 9.66 10.19
CA LEU A 5 12.68 8.41 9.48
C LEU A 5 11.39 7.76 9.99
N PHE A 6 10.50 7.38 9.09
CA PHE A 6 9.29 6.62 9.41
C PHE A 6 9.49 5.14 9.10
N ILE A 7 9.12 4.28 10.04
CA ILE A 7 9.18 2.82 9.88
C ILE A 7 7.80 2.30 9.46
N PHE A 8 7.76 1.71 8.27
CA PHE A 8 6.60 1.05 7.71
C PHE A 8 6.78 -0.47 7.77
N ASP A 9 6.01 -1.13 8.61
CA ASP A 9 6.08 -2.59 8.78
C ASP A 9 5.01 -3.29 7.95
N THR A 10 5.41 -4.30 7.18
CA THR A 10 4.55 -5.07 6.27
C THR A 10 4.43 -6.55 6.68
N THR A 11 4.83 -6.91 7.90
CA THR A 11 4.78 -8.29 8.39
C THR A 11 3.38 -8.89 8.24
N LEU A 12 2.34 -8.13 8.56
CA LEU A 12 0.94 -8.59 8.53
C LEU A 12 0.28 -8.55 7.15
N ARG A 13 1.02 -8.17 6.10
CA ARG A 13 0.53 -8.20 4.72
C ARG A 13 1.50 -8.92 3.81
N ASP A 14 2.67 -8.33 3.51
CA ASP A 14 3.65 -8.93 2.60
C ASP A 14 4.33 -10.14 3.24
N GLY A 15 4.66 -10.05 4.50
CA GLY A 15 5.26 -11.15 5.26
C GLY A 15 4.41 -12.41 5.32
N GLU A 16 3.09 -12.29 5.33
CA GLU A 16 2.16 -13.44 5.31
C GLU A 16 2.06 -14.16 3.96
N GLN A 17 2.56 -13.56 2.87
CA GLN A 17 2.54 -14.19 1.55
C GLN A 17 3.56 -15.32 1.43
N VAL A 18 4.48 -15.43 2.39
CA VAL A 18 5.42 -16.56 2.47
C VAL A 18 4.67 -17.84 2.84
N PRO A 19 4.84 -18.94 2.08
CA PRO A 19 4.19 -20.21 2.39
C PRO A 19 4.46 -20.67 3.84
N GLY A 20 3.39 -20.95 4.58
CA GLY A 20 3.45 -21.40 5.98
C GLY A 20 3.47 -20.25 7.01
N CYS A 21 3.45 -18.99 6.59
CA CYS A 21 3.45 -17.82 7.49
C CYS A 21 2.08 -17.19 7.72
N GLN A 22 1.00 -17.88 7.36
CA GLN A 22 -0.36 -17.36 7.55
C GLN A 22 -0.74 -17.35 9.04
N LEU A 23 -1.21 -16.18 9.49
CA LEU A 23 -1.67 -15.96 10.84
C LEU A 23 -3.20 -15.86 10.89
N ASN A 24 -3.81 -16.36 11.98
CA ASN A 24 -5.21 -16.07 12.25
C ASN A 24 -5.39 -14.66 12.85
N THR A 25 -6.64 -14.19 12.94
CA THR A 25 -6.93 -12.82 13.42
C THR A 25 -6.38 -12.55 14.81
N THR A 26 -6.43 -13.52 15.74
CA THR A 26 -5.91 -13.36 17.10
C THR A 26 -4.40 -13.16 17.10
N GLU A 27 -3.69 -14.00 16.35
CA GLU A 27 -2.24 -13.90 16.19
C GLU A 27 -1.83 -12.57 15.53
N LYS A 28 -2.57 -12.11 14.52
CA LYS A 28 -2.35 -10.80 13.88
C LYS A 28 -2.49 -9.64 14.87
N ILE A 29 -3.47 -9.71 15.77
CA ILE A 29 -3.66 -8.68 16.82
C ILE A 29 -2.48 -8.69 17.80
N GLU A 30 -1.98 -9.87 18.18
CA GLU A 30 -0.81 -9.97 19.07
C GLU A 30 0.43 -9.37 18.42
N VAL A 31 0.70 -9.70 17.15
CA VAL A 31 1.80 -9.11 16.38
C VAL A 31 1.63 -7.59 16.25
N ALA A 32 0.44 -7.10 15.94
CA ALA A 32 0.18 -5.66 15.82
C ALA A 32 0.48 -4.91 17.14
N LYS A 33 0.12 -5.48 18.30
CA LYS A 33 0.46 -4.90 19.61
C LYS A 33 1.96 -4.92 19.89
N LEU A 34 2.67 -5.95 19.47
CA LEU A 34 4.13 -6.01 19.58
C LEU A 34 4.79 -4.94 18.70
N LEU A 35 4.32 -4.77 17.47
CA LEU A 35 4.79 -3.72 16.55
C LEU A 35 4.52 -2.32 17.12
N GLU A 36 3.34 -2.10 17.70
CA GLU A 36 3.03 -0.85 18.43
C GLU A 36 4.01 -0.62 19.59
N SER A 37 4.29 -1.65 20.40
CA SER A 37 5.24 -1.56 21.51
C SER A 37 6.68 -1.34 21.05
N LEU A 38 7.05 -1.82 19.88
CA LEU A 38 8.34 -1.59 19.23
C LEU A 38 8.48 -0.14 18.74
N GLY A 39 7.35 0.56 18.56
CA GLY A 39 7.31 1.95 18.13
C GLY A 39 7.39 2.15 16.62
N VAL A 40 6.92 1.19 15.83
CA VAL A 40 6.78 1.40 14.37
C VAL A 40 5.75 2.49 14.09
N ASP A 41 5.96 3.27 13.04
CA ASP A 41 5.09 4.39 12.69
C ASP A 41 3.85 3.96 11.93
N ILE A 42 3.98 2.96 11.05
CA ILE A 42 2.90 2.45 10.21
C ILE A 42 2.89 0.92 10.21
N ILE A 43 1.71 0.31 10.34
CA ILE A 43 1.49 -1.13 10.21
C ILE A 43 0.59 -1.39 9.00
N GLU A 44 1.09 -2.07 7.97
CA GLU A 44 0.26 -2.59 6.89
C GLU A 44 -0.45 -3.85 7.36
N ALA A 45 -1.73 -3.72 7.70
CA ALA A 45 -2.48 -4.73 8.43
C ALA A 45 -3.09 -5.83 7.56
N GLY A 46 -3.11 -5.65 6.23
CA GLY A 46 -3.63 -6.65 5.31
C GLY A 46 -4.20 -6.09 4.01
N PHE A 47 -4.89 -6.97 3.27
CA PHE A 47 -5.58 -6.68 2.01
C PHE A 47 -7.09 -7.01 2.15
N PRO A 48 -7.92 -6.09 2.67
CA PRO A 48 -9.29 -6.38 3.11
C PRO A 48 -10.23 -7.00 2.08
N ILE A 49 -10.03 -6.71 0.78
CA ILE A 49 -10.86 -7.26 -0.29
C ILE A 49 -10.54 -8.74 -0.59
N SER A 50 -9.40 -9.26 -0.17
CA SER A 50 -8.95 -10.62 -0.49
C SER A 50 -9.84 -11.69 0.11
N SER A 51 -10.31 -11.49 1.34
CA SER A 51 -11.21 -12.41 2.03
C SER A 51 -11.98 -11.74 3.18
N PRO A 52 -13.13 -12.32 3.63
CA PRO A 52 -13.79 -11.88 4.86
C PRO A 52 -12.88 -11.95 6.10
N GLY A 53 -11.96 -12.91 6.14
CA GLY A 53 -10.97 -13.05 7.23
C GLY A 53 -9.99 -11.88 7.27
N ASP A 54 -9.45 -11.48 6.12
CA ASP A 54 -8.56 -10.32 6.05
C ASP A 54 -9.29 -9.02 6.37
N PHE A 55 -10.51 -8.83 5.87
CA PHE A 55 -11.34 -7.70 6.27
C PHE A 55 -11.49 -7.61 7.79
N ASN A 56 -11.87 -8.75 8.42
CA ASN A 56 -12.08 -8.79 9.86
C ASN A 56 -10.78 -8.56 10.64
N SER A 57 -9.65 -9.10 10.15
CA SER A 57 -8.35 -8.90 10.77
C SER A 57 -7.94 -7.43 10.77
N VAL A 58 -8.06 -6.73 9.64
CA VAL A 58 -7.77 -5.29 9.56
C VAL A 58 -8.69 -4.49 10.48
N LEU A 59 -9.98 -4.83 10.54
CA LEU A 59 -10.95 -4.17 11.42
C LEU A 59 -10.60 -4.36 12.90
N GLU A 60 -10.26 -5.58 13.31
CA GLU A 60 -9.92 -5.87 14.71
C GLU A 60 -8.56 -5.27 15.12
N ILE A 61 -7.55 -5.27 14.25
CA ILE A 61 -6.29 -4.55 14.46
C ILE A 61 -6.56 -3.06 14.63
N SER A 62 -7.43 -2.46 13.80
CA SER A 62 -7.82 -1.04 13.88
C SER A 62 -8.44 -0.64 15.22
N LYS A 63 -9.02 -1.60 15.96
CA LYS A 63 -9.53 -1.40 17.33
C LYS A 63 -8.45 -1.61 18.39
N ALA A 64 -7.51 -2.52 18.13
CA ALA A 64 -6.60 -3.03 19.14
C ALA A 64 -5.39 -2.14 19.40
N VAL A 65 -4.96 -1.37 18.40
CA VAL A 65 -3.79 -0.48 18.46
C VAL A 65 -4.18 0.95 18.10
N SER A 66 -3.46 1.93 18.63
CA SER A 66 -3.85 3.34 18.49
C SER A 66 -2.69 4.31 18.23
N ALA A 67 -1.46 3.92 18.49
CA ALA A 67 -0.29 4.76 18.27
C ALA A 67 0.16 4.76 16.79
N PRO A 68 0.31 3.60 16.11
CA PRO A 68 0.71 3.59 14.72
C PRO A 68 -0.44 3.96 13.78
N THR A 69 -0.08 4.38 12.58
CA THR A 69 -1.03 4.47 11.46
C THR A 69 -1.33 3.07 10.94
N ILE A 70 -2.61 2.69 10.90
CA ILE A 70 -3.03 1.42 10.29
C ILE A 70 -3.23 1.62 8.81
N CYS A 71 -2.52 0.82 8.02
CA CYS A 71 -2.52 0.86 6.58
C CYS A 71 -3.22 -0.37 6.00
N ALA A 72 -3.99 -0.21 4.94
CA ALA A 72 -4.60 -1.31 4.21
C ALA A 72 -4.27 -1.21 2.71
N LEU A 73 -3.82 -2.34 2.14
CA LEU A 73 -3.53 -2.45 0.72
C LEU A 73 -4.81 -2.46 -0.11
N THR A 74 -4.77 -1.81 -1.26
CA THR A 74 -5.82 -1.87 -2.29
C THR A 74 -5.19 -1.84 -3.68
N ARG A 75 -5.84 -2.45 -4.66
CA ARG A 75 -5.55 -2.14 -6.06
C ARG A 75 -6.20 -0.79 -6.41
N ALA A 76 -5.81 -0.20 -7.53
CA ALA A 76 -6.44 1.02 -8.08
C ALA A 76 -7.87 0.74 -8.60
N VAL A 77 -8.73 0.18 -7.73
CA VAL A 77 -10.11 -0.24 -8.01
C VAL A 77 -11.01 0.31 -6.91
N LYS A 78 -12.07 1.03 -7.29
CA LYS A 78 -12.98 1.69 -6.33
C LYS A 78 -13.52 0.74 -5.26
N LYS A 79 -13.93 -0.47 -5.66
CA LYS A 79 -14.44 -1.48 -4.72
C LYS A 79 -13.41 -1.89 -3.66
N ASP A 80 -12.15 -2.02 -4.04
CA ASP A 80 -11.07 -2.37 -3.09
C ASP A 80 -10.90 -1.23 -2.07
N ILE A 81 -10.92 0.02 -2.55
CA ILE A 81 -10.80 1.22 -1.74
C ILE A 81 -11.98 1.36 -0.77
N ASP A 82 -13.21 1.10 -1.23
CA ASP A 82 -14.42 1.12 -0.37
C ASP A 82 -14.30 0.12 0.78
N VAL A 83 -13.88 -1.12 0.47
CA VAL A 83 -13.72 -2.20 1.45
C VAL A 83 -12.61 -1.88 2.45
N ALA A 84 -11.49 -1.32 1.98
CA ALA A 84 -10.40 -0.90 2.86
C ALA A 84 -10.82 0.27 3.78
N ALA A 85 -11.53 1.25 3.25
CA ALA A 85 -12.05 2.36 4.04
C ALA A 85 -12.99 1.88 5.16
N ASP A 86 -13.84 0.90 4.86
CA ASP A 86 -14.74 0.31 5.86
C ASP A 86 -13.96 -0.52 6.91
N ALA A 87 -12.97 -1.30 6.51
CA ALA A 87 -12.14 -2.05 7.45
C ALA A 87 -11.33 -1.12 8.39
N LEU A 88 -10.89 0.03 7.87
CA LEU A 88 -10.13 1.03 8.63
C LEU A 88 -10.99 2.02 9.43
N ARG A 89 -12.33 1.91 9.40
CA ARG A 89 -13.23 2.93 9.99
C ARG A 89 -13.00 3.20 11.47
N LEU A 90 -12.46 2.22 12.20
CA LEU A 90 -12.20 2.33 13.64
C LEU A 90 -10.73 2.68 13.97
N ALA A 91 -9.85 2.74 12.98
CA ALA A 91 -8.48 3.16 13.20
C ALA A 91 -8.42 4.65 13.54
N LYS A 92 -7.64 4.99 14.57
CA LYS A 92 -7.39 6.37 14.99
C LYS A 92 -6.58 7.13 13.94
N HIS A 93 -5.53 6.52 13.43
CA HIS A 93 -4.72 6.99 12.32
C HIS A 93 -4.80 5.93 11.23
N LYS A 94 -5.15 6.34 10.02
CA LYS A 94 -5.44 5.41 8.93
C LYS A 94 -4.85 5.87 7.61
N ARG A 95 -4.34 4.91 6.84
CA ARG A 95 -3.80 5.11 5.50
C ARG A 95 -4.40 4.10 4.54
N ILE A 96 -4.77 4.54 3.36
CA ILE A 96 -5.07 3.64 2.23
C ILE A 96 -3.83 3.58 1.34
N HIS A 97 -3.32 2.37 1.10
CA HIS A 97 -2.20 2.07 0.23
C HIS A 97 -2.74 1.52 -1.08
N THR A 98 -2.85 2.37 -2.10
CA THR A 98 -3.41 2.01 -3.41
C THR A 98 -2.35 2.08 -4.49
N GLY A 99 -2.48 1.28 -5.54
CA GLY A 99 -1.51 1.33 -6.63
C GLY A 99 -1.84 0.46 -7.82
N ILE A 100 -0.97 0.53 -8.83
CA ILE A 100 -1.12 -0.16 -10.10
C ILE A 100 0.26 -0.47 -10.69
N GLY A 101 0.35 -1.53 -11.49
CA GLY A 101 1.60 -1.90 -12.16
C GLY A 101 2.01 -0.92 -13.25
N VAL A 102 3.29 -0.51 -13.23
CA VAL A 102 3.85 0.53 -14.10
C VAL A 102 4.88 0.02 -15.10
N SER A 103 5.34 -1.23 -14.97
CA SER A 103 6.26 -1.84 -15.93
C SER A 103 5.57 -2.18 -17.26
N PRO A 104 6.32 -2.28 -18.36
CA PRO A 104 5.78 -2.74 -19.64
C PRO A 104 5.02 -4.06 -19.53
N GLN A 105 5.54 -5.03 -18.76
CA GLN A 105 4.92 -6.33 -18.52
C GLN A 105 3.56 -6.18 -17.83
N HIS A 106 3.45 -5.26 -16.88
CA HIS A 106 2.18 -4.99 -16.20
C HIS A 106 1.21 -4.25 -17.11
N ILE A 107 1.67 -3.22 -17.82
CA ILE A 107 0.81 -2.40 -18.68
C ILE A 107 0.23 -3.23 -19.82
N TYR A 108 1.09 -3.93 -20.58
CA TYR A 108 0.68 -4.57 -21.83
C TYR A 108 0.16 -5.99 -21.63
N ASP A 109 0.82 -6.81 -20.79
CA ASP A 109 0.50 -8.22 -20.66
C ASP A 109 -0.55 -8.47 -19.57
N LYS A 110 -0.38 -7.90 -18.36
CA LYS A 110 -1.28 -8.10 -17.22
C LYS A 110 -2.55 -7.27 -17.34
N LEU A 111 -2.42 -5.97 -17.60
CA LEU A 111 -3.54 -5.02 -17.59
C LEU A 111 -4.13 -4.76 -18.98
N ARG A 112 -3.42 -5.16 -20.04
CA ARG A 112 -3.82 -4.97 -21.45
C ARG A 112 -4.25 -3.53 -21.73
N SER A 113 -3.42 -2.58 -21.31
CA SER A 113 -3.73 -1.15 -21.28
C SER A 113 -2.66 -0.32 -22.01
N THR A 114 -2.70 0.98 -21.84
CA THR A 114 -1.68 1.93 -22.34
C THR A 114 -1.10 2.72 -21.16
N PRO A 115 0.13 3.26 -21.30
CA PRO A 115 0.75 4.08 -20.28
C PRO A 115 -0.14 5.24 -19.79
N GLU A 116 -0.83 5.92 -20.70
CA GLU A 116 -1.72 7.05 -20.40
C GLU A 116 -2.92 6.60 -19.55
N LYS A 117 -3.55 5.50 -19.89
CA LYS A 117 -4.68 4.93 -19.12
C LYS A 117 -4.25 4.47 -17.73
N ILE A 118 -3.00 4.00 -17.58
CA ILE A 118 -2.46 3.65 -16.27
C ILE A 118 -2.32 4.90 -15.39
N ILE A 119 -1.80 6.01 -15.94
CA ILE A 119 -1.72 7.30 -15.23
C ILE A 119 -3.12 7.77 -14.83
N GLU A 120 -4.09 7.74 -15.76
CA GLU A 120 -5.49 8.12 -15.47
C GLU A 120 -6.06 7.27 -14.32
N SER A 121 -5.89 5.96 -14.37
CA SER A 121 -6.35 5.03 -13.34
C SER A 121 -5.69 5.28 -11.98
N ALA A 122 -4.39 5.56 -11.97
CA ALA A 122 -3.64 5.90 -10.77
C ALA A 122 -4.16 7.18 -10.12
N VAL A 123 -4.33 8.24 -10.91
CA VAL A 123 -4.87 9.53 -10.47
C VAL A 123 -6.29 9.39 -9.93
N GLU A 124 -7.16 8.65 -10.63
CA GLU A 124 -8.52 8.39 -10.17
C GLU A 124 -8.56 7.63 -8.85
N ALA A 125 -7.71 6.61 -8.68
CA ALA A 125 -7.65 5.82 -7.45
C ALA A 125 -7.22 6.68 -6.26
N VAL A 126 -6.16 7.49 -6.41
CA VAL A 126 -5.71 8.42 -5.37
C VAL A 126 -6.82 9.42 -5.00
N LYS A 127 -7.42 10.09 -5.98
CA LYS A 127 -8.52 11.02 -5.74
C LYS A 127 -9.72 10.35 -5.07
N TYR A 128 -9.98 9.09 -5.40
CA TYR A 128 -11.06 8.34 -4.79
C TYR A 128 -10.76 7.96 -3.34
N ALA A 129 -9.55 7.48 -3.05
CA ALA A 129 -9.10 7.17 -1.70
C ALA A 129 -9.11 8.41 -0.78
N LYS A 130 -8.75 9.58 -1.32
CA LYS A 130 -8.81 10.87 -0.60
C LYS A 130 -10.20 11.27 -0.10
N ARG A 131 -11.26 10.63 -0.57
CA ARG A 131 -12.62 10.84 -0.05
C ARG A 131 -12.83 10.21 1.32
N TYR A 132 -12.01 9.21 1.68
CA TYR A 132 -12.14 8.43 2.91
C TYR A 132 -11.06 8.74 3.94
N VAL A 133 -9.84 9.05 3.48
CA VAL A 133 -8.68 9.30 4.33
C VAL A 133 -7.87 10.49 3.80
N GLU A 134 -7.18 11.18 4.72
CA GLU A 134 -6.26 12.24 4.33
C GLU A 134 -4.90 11.68 3.92
N ASP A 135 -4.49 10.56 4.48
CA ASP A 135 -3.20 9.91 4.23
C ASP A 135 -3.37 8.79 3.20
N VAL A 136 -2.88 9.02 1.98
CA VAL A 136 -2.93 8.08 0.87
C VAL A 136 -1.52 7.79 0.39
N GLU A 137 -1.13 6.52 0.47
CA GLU A 137 0.10 6.02 -0.12
C GLU A 137 -0.19 5.43 -1.49
N PHE A 138 0.63 5.78 -2.48
CA PHE A 138 0.56 5.20 -3.82
C PHE A 138 1.78 4.34 -4.10
N TYR A 139 1.57 3.07 -4.47
CA TYR A 139 2.64 2.19 -4.94
C TYR A 139 2.64 2.06 -6.46
N ALA A 140 3.83 2.25 -7.05
CA ALA A 140 4.09 1.99 -8.46
C ALA A 140 4.57 0.53 -8.60
N GLU A 141 3.65 -0.47 -8.69
CA GLU A 141 4.03 -1.89 -8.72
C GLU A 141 4.99 -2.17 -9.87
N ASP A 142 6.09 -2.88 -9.57
CA ASP A 142 7.13 -3.25 -10.52
C ASP A 142 7.92 -2.05 -11.10
N ALA A 143 8.15 -1.05 -10.26
CA ALA A 143 8.87 0.17 -10.65
C ALA A 143 10.31 -0.11 -11.09
N GLY A 144 10.97 -1.12 -10.50
CA GLY A 144 12.34 -1.50 -10.87
C GLY A 144 12.50 -1.92 -12.34
N ARG A 145 11.42 -2.26 -13.05
CA ARG A 145 11.43 -2.60 -14.48
C ARG A 145 10.69 -1.58 -15.34
N ALA A 146 10.24 -0.47 -14.76
CA ALA A 146 9.59 0.61 -15.49
C ALA A 146 10.62 1.51 -16.18
N ASP A 147 10.18 2.18 -17.24
CA ASP A 147 10.96 3.28 -17.82
C ASP A 147 11.03 4.44 -16.80
N PRO A 148 12.23 4.96 -16.47
CA PRO A 148 12.37 6.00 -15.44
C PRO A 148 11.61 7.30 -15.74
N GLU A 149 11.57 7.74 -17.01
CA GLU A 149 10.85 8.97 -17.39
C GLU A 149 9.34 8.78 -17.27
N TYR A 150 8.85 7.60 -17.64
CA TYR A 150 7.46 7.24 -17.46
C TYR A 150 7.09 7.13 -15.97
N LEU A 151 7.94 6.47 -15.17
CA LEU A 151 7.75 6.36 -13.72
C LEU A 151 7.66 7.75 -13.07
N ALA A 152 8.56 8.66 -13.42
CA ALA A 152 8.53 10.05 -12.93
C ALA A 152 7.19 10.74 -13.24
N ARG A 153 6.68 10.60 -14.47
CA ARG A 153 5.36 11.12 -14.86
C ARG A 153 4.21 10.55 -14.04
N VAL A 154 4.24 9.24 -13.74
CA VAL A 154 3.24 8.59 -12.88
C VAL A 154 3.29 9.20 -11.48
N ILE A 155 4.49 9.30 -10.90
CA ILE A 155 4.69 9.80 -9.53
C ILE A 155 4.24 11.28 -9.43
N GLU A 156 4.64 12.13 -10.35
CA GLU A 156 4.18 13.53 -10.40
C GLU A 156 2.66 13.64 -10.47
N ALA A 157 2.02 12.81 -11.30
CA ALA A 157 0.57 12.83 -11.47
C ALA A 157 -0.17 12.40 -10.20
N VAL A 158 0.31 11.37 -9.48
CA VAL A 158 -0.34 10.91 -8.25
C VAL A 158 -0.08 11.86 -7.07
N ILE A 159 1.08 12.51 -6.99
CA ILE A 159 1.35 13.58 -6.02
C ILE A 159 0.38 14.74 -6.27
N ALA A 160 0.24 15.18 -7.51
CA ALA A 160 -0.71 16.23 -7.88
C ALA A 160 -2.17 15.84 -7.59
N ALA A 161 -2.49 14.54 -7.61
CA ALA A 161 -3.80 14.01 -7.24
C ALA A 161 -4.05 13.95 -5.73
N GLY A 162 -3.00 14.12 -4.90
CA GLY A 162 -3.07 14.19 -3.45
C GLY A 162 -2.46 13.00 -2.70
N ALA A 163 -1.65 12.16 -3.34
CA ALA A 163 -0.87 11.15 -2.64
C ALA A 163 0.09 11.84 -1.64
N THR A 164 0.10 11.36 -0.41
CA THR A 164 0.94 11.89 0.68
C THR A 164 2.26 11.15 0.79
N VAL A 165 2.28 9.90 0.34
CA VAL A 165 3.46 9.02 0.29
C VAL A 165 3.49 8.32 -1.05
N VAL A 166 4.66 8.11 -1.60
CA VAL A 166 4.88 7.27 -2.79
C VAL A 166 5.80 6.11 -2.43
N ASN A 167 5.41 4.92 -2.85
CA ASN A 167 6.16 3.69 -2.69
C ASN A 167 6.64 3.23 -4.07
N ILE A 168 7.95 3.11 -4.23
CA ILE A 168 8.60 2.73 -5.50
C ILE A 168 9.29 1.37 -5.27
N PRO A 169 8.59 0.25 -5.42
CA PRO A 169 9.13 -1.06 -5.09
C PRO A 169 9.91 -1.70 -6.24
N ASP A 170 11.03 -2.34 -5.94
CA ASP A 170 11.60 -3.38 -6.78
C ASP A 170 10.89 -4.71 -6.51
N THR A 171 9.66 -4.82 -6.99
CA THR A 171 8.70 -5.90 -6.68
C THR A 171 9.26 -7.30 -6.94
N THR A 172 10.11 -7.45 -7.94
CA THR A 172 10.67 -8.74 -8.34
C THR A 172 12.10 -8.97 -7.84
N GLY A 173 12.69 -7.98 -7.16
CA GLY A 173 14.10 -8.04 -6.75
C GLY A 173 15.04 -8.10 -7.95
N TYR A 174 14.68 -7.46 -9.03
CA TYR A 174 15.39 -7.53 -10.31
C TYR A 174 16.59 -6.59 -10.39
N CYS A 175 16.50 -5.45 -9.72
CA CYS A 175 17.52 -4.41 -9.82
C CYS A 175 18.71 -4.68 -8.92
N LEU A 176 19.91 -4.33 -9.40
CA LEU A 176 21.07 -4.23 -8.54
C LEU A 176 21.00 -2.93 -7.69
N PRO A 177 21.59 -2.90 -6.49
CA PRO A 177 21.47 -1.74 -5.59
C PRO A 177 21.87 -0.40 -6.23
N HIS A 178 22.90 -0.41 -7.08
CA HIS A 178 23.38 0.81 -7.76
C HIS A 178 22.50 1.23 -8.94
N GLU A 179 21.71 0.32 -9.51
CA GLU A 179 20.74 0.62 -10.58
C GLU A 179 19.48 1.22 -9.97
N TYR A 180 19.02 0.65 -8.86
CA TYR A 180 17.82 1.10 -8.20
C TYR A 180 18.01 2.41 -7.41
N GLY A 181 19.21 2.64 -6.88
CA GLY A 181 19.54 3.83 -6.10
C GLY A 181 19.97 5.04 -6.93
N ALA A 182 20.09 4.92 -8.25
CA ALA A 182 20.48 6.01 -9.14
C ALA A 182 19.29 6.90 -9.47
#